data_355e2ad7ab79898527be8153da4de5e4
#
_entry.id   355e2ad7ab79898527be8153da4de5e4
#
_cell.length_a   1.000
_cell.length_b   1.000
_cell.length_c   1.000
_cell.angle_alpha   90.00
_cell.angle_beta   90.00
_cell.angle_gamma   90.00
#
_symmetry.space_group_name_H-M   'P 1'
#
loop_
_entity.id
_entity.type
_entity.pdbx_description
1 polymer ?
#
loop_
_entity_poly.entity_id
_entity_poly.type
_entity_poly.pdbx_seq_one_letter_code
_entity_poly.pdbx_strand_id
1 'polypeptide(L)'
;MKRTIYLYLILLFNFFNLTAQQQKSIDHTLQLLNNNSVPYISVQELNEELLKGEVLIFDTRKKEEYQVSRIKNAKFIGEQLNTDSLSLDVLDKDQPIVVYCSIGVRSEDLGEVLLKKGFTNVKNLYGGIFLWKNKGFEVFDQLDRPTENIHAYNRFWGRLLKSGNKIY
;
A
#
# COMPACT_ATOMS: atom_id res chain seq x y z
N MET A 1 -31.73 1.35 -27.39
CA MET A 1 -30.45 2.12 -27.31
C MET A 1 -30.46 3.20 -26.21
N LYS A 2 -31.37 4.18 -26.15
CA LYS A 2 -31.33 5.26 -25.13
C LYS A 2 -31.39 4.75 -23.68
N ARG A 3 -32.26 3.77 -23.36
CA ARG A 3 -32.36 3.19 -22.00
C ARG A 3 -31.08 2.49 -21.53
N THR A 4 -30.40 1.80 -22.43
CA THR A 4 -29.12 1.11 -22.11
C THR A 4 -28.00 2.10 -21.82
N ILE A 5 -27.93 3.21 -22.55
CA ILE A 5 -26.95 4.29 -22.31
C ILE A 5 -27.20 4.95 -20.94
N TYR A 6 -28.46 5.22 -20.58
CA TYR A 6 -28.80 5.77 -19.26
C TYR A 6 -28.39 4.84 -18.11
N LEU A 7 -28.58 3.51 -18.27
CA LEU A 7 -28.16 2.53 -17.27
C LEU A 7 -26.64 2.55 -17.08
N TYR A 8 -25.88 2.60 -18.18
CA TYR A 8 -24.41 2.70 -18.14
C TYR A 8 -23.93 3.99 -17.47
N LEU A 9 -24.56 5.13 -17.77
CA LEU A 9 -24.22 6.40 -17.14
C LEU A 9 -24.49 6.41 -15.63
N ILE A 10 -25.61 5.81 -15.19
CA ILE A 10 -25.92 5.66 -13.76
C ILE A 10 -24.91 4.75 -13.06
N LEU A 11 -24.51 3.64 -13.67
CA LEU A 11 -23.51 2.73 -13.12
C LEU A 11 -22.13 3.40 -13.01
N LEU A 12 -21.71 4.13 -14.03
CA LEU A 12 -20.48 4.90 -14.02
C LEU A 12 -20.51 5.99 -12.93
N PHE A 13 -21.60 6.73 -12.81
CA PHE A 13 -21.77 7.76 -11.79
C PHE A 13 -21.71 7.19 -10.38
N ASN A 14 -22.37 6.06 -10.11
CA ASN A 14 -22.30 5.38 -8.81
C ASN A 14 -20.89 4.85 -8.53
N PHE A 15 -20.19 4.31 -9.51
CA PHE A 15 -18.81 3.85 -9.37
C PHE A 15 -17.87 5.01 -9.01
N PHE A 16 -17.99 6.15 -9.70
CA PHE A 16 -17.21 7.35 -9.39
C PHE A 16 -17.47 7.88 -7.97
N ASN A 17 -18.73 7.92 -7.53
CA ASN A 17 -19.07 8.35 -6.18
C ASN A 17 -18.49 7.40 -5.11
N LEU A 18 -18.53 6.10 -5.33
CA LEU A 18 -18.01 5.09 -4.40
C LEU A 18 -16.49 5.21 -4.24
N THR A 19 -15.77 5.41 -5.34
CA THR A 19 -14.31 5.60 -5.31
C THR A 19 -13.91 6.92 -4.64
N ALA A 20 -14.64 8.00 -4.88
CA ALA A 20 -14.40 9.30 -4.24
C ALA A 20 -14.66 9.26 -2.73
N GLN A 21 -15.71 8.57 -2.28
CA GLN A 21 -16.01 8.43 -0.85
C GLN A 21 -14.95 7.59 -0.12
N GLN A 22 -14.42 6.56 -0.76
CA GLN A 22 -13.35 5.74 -0.22
C GLN A 22 -12.06 6.53 -0.06
N GLN A 23 -11.69 7.30 -1.08
CA GLN A 23 -10.52 8.18 -1.04
C GLN A 23 -10.62 9.12 0.17
N LYS A 24 -11.75 9.79 0.36
CA LYS A 24 -12.00 10.68 1.52
C LYS A 24 -11.81 9.97 2.86
N SER A 25 -12.17 8.69 3.00
CA SER A 25 -12.01 7.93 4.24
C SER A 25 -10.55 7.62 4.55
N ILE A 26 -9.74 7.29 3.52
CA ILE A 26 -8.29 7.07 3.67
C ILE A 26 -7.61 8.41 3.96
N ASP A 27 -7.94 9.46 3.18
CA ASP A 27 -7.39 10.82 3.36
C ASP A 27 -7.59 11.32 4.79
N HIS A 28 -8.82 11.23 5.29
CA HIS A 28 -9.15 11.65 6.65
C HIS A 28 -8.36 10.86 7.71
N THR A 29 -8.22 9.54 7.52
CA THR A 29 -7.46 8.68 8.44
C THR A 29 -5.98 9.06 8.46
N LEU A 30 -5.37 9.25 7.29
CA LEU A 30 -3.96 9.63 7.20
C LEU A 30 -3.71 11.03 7.77
N GLN A 31 -4.60 11.98 7.51
CA GLN A 31 -4.51 13.33 8.10
C GLN A 31 -4.59 13.33 9.63
N LEU A 32 -5.32 12.39 10.22
CA LEU A 32 -5.45 12.28 11.69
C LEU A 32 -4.30 11.53 12.36
N LEU A 33 -3.69 10.56 11.68
CA LEU A 33 -2.78 9.61 12.30
C LEU A 33 -1.32 9.77 11.87
N ASN A 34 -1.05 10.40 10.72
CA ASN A 34 0.31 10.61 10.22
C ASN A 34 0.79 12.04 10.45
N ASN A 35 2.10 12.19 10.62
CA ASN A 35 2.76 13.49 10.74
C ASN A 35 3.13 14.08 9.36
N ASN A 36 2.95 13.32 8.27
CA ASN A 36 3.40 13.64 6.92
C ASN A 36 4.91 13.90 6.85
N SER A 37 5.68 13.20 7.69
CA SER A 37 7.14 13.31 7.80
C SER A 37 7.88 12.60 6.66
N VAL A 38 7.20 11.67 5.98
CA VAL A 38 7.71 10.91 4.84
C VAL A 38 6.88 11.26 3.60
N PRO A 39 7.50 11.68 2.48
CA PRO A 39 6.78 11.96 1.24
C PRO A 39 5.93 10.77 0.78
N TYR A 40 4.75 11.03 0.26
CA TYR A 40 3.90 9.98 -0.30
C TYR A 40 4.23 9.67 -1.77
N ILE A 41 3.98 8.41 -2.14
CA ILE A 41 3.89 7.96 -3.52
C ILE A 41 2.49 7.38 -3.75
N SER A 42 1.87 7.68 -4.89
CA SER A 42 0.60 7.07 -5.27
C SER A 42 0.77 5.62 -5.71
N VAL A 43 -0.32 4.85 -5.72
CA VAL A 43 -0.29 3.45 -6.18
C VAL A 43 0.02 3.35 -7.69
N GLN A 44 -0.36 4.34 -8.47
CA GLN A 44 -0.07 4.41 -9.90
C GLN A 44 1.43 4.64 -10.15
N GLU A 45 2.01 5.65 -9.50
CA GLU A 45 3.44 5.94 -9.59
C GLU A 45 4.29 4.75 -9.11
N LEU A 46 3.91 4.11 -7.99
CA LEU A 46 4.62 2.91 -7.53
C LEU A 46 4.55 1.77 -8.55
N ASN A 47 3.39 1.55 -9.17
CA ASN A 47 3.26 0.52 -10.21
C ASN A 47 4.18 0.81 -11.40
N GLU A 48 4.32 2.07 -11.82
CA GLU A 48 5.24 2.48 -12.88
C GLU A 48 6.71 2.27 -12.48
N GLU A 49 7.09 2.61 -11.25
CA GLU A 49 8.45 2.40 -10.74
C GLU A 49 8.79 0.90 -10.62
N LEU A 50 7.83 0.06 -10.22
CA LEU A 50 7.99 -1.40 -10.17
C LEU A 50 8.26 -2.02 -11.55
N LEU A 51 7.59 -1.52 -12.59
CA LEU A 51 7.80 -1.99 -13.96
C LEU A 51 9.19 -1.64 -14.48
N LYS A 52 9.82 -0.58 -13.98
CA LYS A 52 11.21 -0.21 -14.31
C LYS A 52 12.23 -1.06 -13.53
N GLY A 53 11.84 -1.69 -12.42
CA GLY A 53 12.70 -2.57 -11.64
C GLY A 53 13.70 -1.86 -10.72
N GLU A 54 13.55 -0.58 -10.47
CA GLU A 54 14.54 0.25 -9.77
C GLU A 54 14.20 0.53 -8.30
N VAL A 55 13.00 0.14 -7.82
CA VAL A 55 12.51 0.48 -6.48
C VAL A 55 12.58 -0.70 -5.52
N LEU A 56 13.08 -0.47 -4.31
CA LEU A 56 12.97 -1.40 -3.18
C LEU A 56 11.65 -1.15 -2.45
N ILE A 57 10.92 -2.23 -2.14
CA ILE A 57 9.67 -2.12 -1.40
C ILE A 57 9.79 -2.87 -0.08
N PHE A 58 9.39 -2.21 1.02
CA PHE A 58 9.37 -2.77 2.37
C PHE A 58 7.95 -2.85 2.94
N ASP A 59 7.57 -4.05 3.38
CA ASP A 59 6.31 -4.31 4.05
C ASP A 59 6.51 -4.29 5.58
N THR A 60 5.87 -3.33 6.24
CA THR A 60 5.94 -3.12 7.70
C THR A 60 4.78 -3.76 8.45
N ARG A 61 3.95 -4.55 7.77
CA ARG A 61 2.82 -5.23 8.41
C ARG A 61 3.30 -6.39 9.27
N LYS A 62 2.39 -6.98 10.03
CA LYS A 62 2.66 -8.22 10.76
C LYS A 62 2.98 -9.37 9.81
N LYS A 63 3.69 -10.37 10.33
CA LYS A 63 4.10 -11.54 9.54
C LYS A 63 2.90 -12.28 8.93
N GLU A 64 1.84 -12.46 9.71
CA GLU A 64 0.60 -13.09 9.25
C GLU A 64 -0.09 -12.31 8.12
N GLU A 65 -0.04 -10.96 8.16
CA GLU A 65 -0.56 -10.11 7.09
C GLU A 65 0.25 -10.30 5.79
N TYR A 66 1.58 -10.28 5.91
CA TYR A 66 2.51 -10.48 4.79
C TYR A 66 2.38 -11.88 4.17
N GLN A 67 2.16 -12.89 5.00
CA GLN A 67 1.99 -14.28 4.56
C GLN A 67 0.70 -14.50 3.77
N VAL A 68 -0.38 -13.77 4.06
CA VAL A 68 -1.61 -13.85 3.27
C VAL A 68 -1.39 -13.30 1.87
N SER A 69 -0.82 -12.12 1.75
CA SER A 69 -0.44 -11.54 0.45
C SER A 69 0.44 -10.30 0.61
N ARG A 70 1.15 -9.95 -0.46
CA ARG A 70 2.05 -8.78 -0.51
C ARG A 70 2.06 -8.16 -1.90
N ILE A 71 2.56 -6.94 -2.01
CA ILE A 71 2.94 -6.35 -3.30
C ILE A 71 4.15 -7.14 -3.83
N LYS A 72 4.21 -7.37 -5.12
CA LYS A 72 5.27 -8.16 -5.76
C LYS A 72 6.66 -7.63 -5.39
N ASN A 73 7.59 -8.54 -5.09
CA ASN A 73 8.97 -8.23 -4.70
C ASN A 73 9.12 -7.46 -3.36
N ALA A 74 8.04 -7.24 -2.61
CA ALA A 74 8.14 -6.58 -1.30
C ALA A 74 8.94 -7.44 -0.32
N LYS A 75 9.88 -6.81 0.38
CA LYS A 75 10.65 -7.42 1.46
C LYS A 75 9.94 -7.19 2.79
N PHE A 76 9.83 -8.25 3.59
CA PHE A 76 9.24 -8.17 4.92
C PHE A 76 10.22 -7.52 5.90
N ILE A 77 9.74 -6.53 6.63
CA ILE A 77 10.46 -5.89 7.74
C ILE A 77 9.71 -6.07 9.07
N GLY A 78 8.38 -6.04 9.01
CA GLY A 78 7.51 -6.15 10.18
C GLY A 78 7.40 -4.85 10.98
N GLU A 79 6.49 -4.87 11.98
CA GLU A 79 6.20 -3.70 12.81
C GLU A 79 7.35 -3.32 13.76
N GLN A 80 8.21 -4.28 14.12
CA GLN A 80 9.34 -4.05 15.03
C GLN A 80 10.55 -3.40 14.34
N LEU A 81 10.39 -3.04 13.05
CA LEU A 81 11.41 -2.36 12.25
C LEU A 81 12.78 -3.05 12.36
N ASN A 82 12.79 -4.38 12.19
CA ASN A 82 14.03 -5.16 12.27
C ASN A 82 14.96 -4.81 11.10
N THR A 83 15.52 -3.62 11.17
CA THR A 83 16.43 -3.07 10.16
C THR A 83 17.76 -3.82 10.10
N ASP A 84 18.15 -4.54 11.15
CA ASP A 84 19.41 -5.29 11.21
C ASP A 84 19.40 -6.48 10.25
N SER A 85 18.23 -7.07 9.98
CA SER A 85 18.07 -8.17 9.04
C SER A 85 18.22 -7.75 7.56
N LEU A 86 18.22 -6.45 7.26
CA LEU A 86 18.17 -5.95 5.88
C LEU A 86 19.53 -5.55 5.32
N SER A 87 20.60 -5.63 6.10
CA SER A 87 21.92 -5.14 5.66
C SER A 87 21.83 -3.75 5.01
N LEU A 88 21.08 -2.82 5.66
CA LEU A 88 20.84 -1.48 5.13
C LEU A 88 22.13 -0.69 4.86
N ASP A 89 23.21 -1.07 5.54
CA ASP A 89 24.51 -0.39 5.43
C ASP A 89 25.18 -0.60 4.07
N VAL A 90 24.77 -1.64 3.33
CA VAL A 90 25.31 -1.93 1.97
C VAL A 90 24.41 -1.38 0.85
N LEU A 91 23.27 -0.77 1.20
CA LEU A 91 22.39 -0.16 0.21
C LEU A 91 22.87 1.25 -0.14
N ASP A 92 22.72 1.61 -1.40
CA ASP A 92 22.92 2.98 -1.85
C ASP A 92 21.92 3.90 -1.14
N LYS A 93 22.39 5.01 -0.57
CA LYS A 93 21.55 5.96 0.17
C LYS A 93 20.58 6.71 -0.73
N ASP A 94 20.85 6.79 -2.02
CA ASP A 94 19.99 7.41 -3.01
C ASP A 94 19.04 6.38 -3.68
N GLN A 95 19.13 5.09 -3.33
CA GLN A 95 18.25 4.03 -3.82
C GLN A 95 16.79 4.39 -3.55
N PRO A 96 15.91 4.36 -4.57
CA PRO A 96 14.48 4.54 -4.37
C PRO A 96 13.90 3.45 -3.44
N ILE A 97 13.31 3.88 -2.34
CA ILE A 97 12.68 2.99 -1.35
C ILE A 97 11.23 3.40 -1.14
N VAL A 98 10.32 2.43 -1.22
CA VAL A 98 8.93 2.62 -0.85
C VAL A 98 8.60 1.73 0.34
N VAL A 99 8.05 2.33 1.39
CA VAL A 99 7.53 1.62 2.55
C VAL A 99 6.01 1.55 2.50
N TYR A 100 5.41 0.45 2.95
CA TYR A 100 3.96 0.36 3.05
C TYR A 100 3.50 -0.51 4.21
N CYS A 101 2.27 -0.25 4.66
CA CYS A 101 1.50 -1.14 5.52
C CYS A 101 0.08 -1.34 4.95
N SER A 102 -0.93 -1.57 5.81
CA SER A 102 -2.32 -1.71 5.34
C SER A 102 -2.87 -0.45 4.70
N ILE A 103 -2.61 0.74 5.28
CA ILE A 103 -3.12 2.04 4.78
C ILE A 103 -2.07 3.17 4.75
N GLY A 104 -0.83 2.95 5.22
CA GLY A 104 0.23 3.95 5.22
C GLY A 104 0.51 4.62 6.57
N VAL A 105 -0.10 4.15 7.68
CA VAL A 105 0.15 4.72 9.03
C VAL A 105 1.42 4.11 9.65
N ARG A 106 1.46 2.81 9.88
CA ARG A 106 2.61 2.12 10.49
C ARG A 106 3.90 2.25 9.67
N SER A 107 3.78 2.39 8.37
CA SER A 107 4.94 2.52 7.47
C SER A 107 5.62 3.89 7.52
N GLU A 108 4.95 4.92 8.03
CA GLU A 108 5.58 6.23 8.24
C GLU A 108 6.77 6.11 9.22
N ASP A 109 6.61 5.33 10.31
CA ASP A 109 7.68 5.11 11.30
C ASP A 109 8.95 4.52 10.67
N LEU A 110 8.81 3.51 9.79
CA LEU A 110 9.96 2.96 9.07
C LEU A 110 10.57 4.00 8.13
N GLY A 111 9.73 4.74 7.41
CA GLY A 111 10.21 5.80 6.52
C GLY A 111 11.06 6.82 7.26
N GLU A 112 10.62 7.26 8.45
CA GLU A 112 11.39 8.16 9.31
C GLU A 112 12.72 7.56 9.76
N VAL A 113 12.73 6.27 10.14
CA VAL A 113 13.98 5.57 10.51
C VAL A 113 14.96 5.55 9.36
N LEU A 114 14.49 5.26 8.14
CA LEU A 114 15.34 5.24 6.94
C LEU A 114 15.90 6.64 6.62
N LEU A 115 15.07 7.67 6.68
CA LEU A 115 15.51 9.06 6.48
C LEU A 115 16.57 9.46 7.53
N LYS A 116 16.37 9.11 8.81
CA LYS A 116 17.37 9.32 9.89
C LYS A 116 18.67 8.55 9.68
N LYS A 117 18.62 7.40 9.00
CA LYS A 117 19.81 6.61 8.59
C LYS A 117 20.49 7.15 7.33
N GLY A 118 20.01 8.28 6.78
CA GLY A 118 20.63 8.99 5.66
C GLY A 118 20.17 8.53 4.27
N PHE A 119 19.10 7.74 4.15
CA PHE A 119 18.49 7.48 2.86
C PHE A 119 17.76 8.72 2.36
N THR A 120 17.98 9.12 1.11
CA THR A 120 17.48 10.39 0.56
C THR A 120 16.20 10.23 -0.25
N ASN A 121 15.91 9.02 -0.75
CA ASN A 121 14.79 8.75 -1.64
C ASN A 121 13.82 7.73 -1.04
N VAL A 122 13.19 8.11 0.09
CA VAL A 122 12.21 7.26 0.80
C VAL A 122 10.82 7.84 0.64
N LYS A 123 9.86 7.01 0.24
CA LYS A 123 8.45 7.36 0.08
C LYS A 123 7.54 6.38 0.82
N ASN A 124 6.40 6.87 1.31
CA ASN A 124 5.36 6.06 1.93
C ASN A 124 4.21 5.83 0.93
N LEU A 125 3.80 4.56 0.72
CA LEU A 125 2.70 4.26 -0.19
C LEU A 125 1.38 4.79 0.36
N TYR A 126 0.83 5.79 -0.31
CA TYR A 126 -0.44 6.40 0.06
C TYR A 126 -1.59 5.38 0.00
N GLY A 127 -2.29 5.21 1.12
CA GLY A 127 -3.36 4.23 1.26
C GLY A 127 -2.91 2.77 1.34
N GLY A 128 -1.60 2.49 1.31
CA GLY A 128 -0.99 1.19 1.52
C GLY A 128 -1.54 0.10 0.58
N ILE A 129 -1.39 -1.17 1.00
CA ILE A 129 -1.85 -2.32 0.20
C ILE A 129 -3.38 -2.33 0.01
N PHE A 130 -4.16 -1.66 0.89
CA PHE A 130 -5.60 -1.59 0.71
C PHE A 130 -5.97 -0.74 -0.49
N LEU A 131 -5.39 0.47 -0.63
CA LEU A 131 -5.64 1.29 -1.80
C LEU A 131 -5.06 0.66 -3.07
N TRP A 132 -3.89 0.02 -3.00
CA TRP A 132 -3.31 -0.78 -4.07
C TRP A 132 -4.31 -1.79 -4.62
N LYS A 133 -4.88 -2.65 -3.76
CA LYS A 133 -5.87 -3.65 -4.17
C LYS A 133 -7.19 -3.02 -4.63
N ASN A 134 -7.65 -1.97 -3.97
CA ASN A 134 -8.88 -1.26 -4.35
C ASN A 134 -8.80 -0.62 -5.74
N LYS A 135 -7.59 -0.26 -6.19
CA LYS A 135 -7.32 0.25 -7.55
C LYS A 135 -7.13 -0.86 -8.60
N GLY A 136 -7.28 -2.13 -8.20
CA GLY A 136 -7.23 -3.28 -9.07
C GLY A 136 -5.83 -3.84 -9.32
N PHE A 137 -4.82 -3.37 -8.60
CA PHE A 137 -3.48 -3.93 -8.73
C PHE A 137 -3.37 -5.30 -8.07
N GLU A 138 -2.52 -6.16 -8.63
CA GLU A 138 -2.31 -7.52 -8.15
C GLU A 138 -1.52 -7.55 -6.84
N VAL A 139 -1.86 -8.53 -6.01
CA VAL A 139 -1.09 -8.94 -4.84
C VAL A 139 -0.77 -10.43 -4.94
N PHE A 140 0.28 -10.87 -4.26
CA PHE A 140 0.87 -12.18 -4.44
C PHE A 140 0.94 -12.95 -3.12
N ASP A 141 0.62 -14.24 -3.15
CA ASP A 141 0.74 -15.17 -2.02
C ASP A 141 2.21 -15.55 -1.74
N GLN A 142 2.44 -16.42 -0.76
CA GLN A 142 3.78 -16.90 -0.37
C GLN A 142 4.51 -17.65 -1.48
N LEU A 143 3.79 -18.18 -2.49
CA LEU A 143 4.35 -18.88 -3.64
C LEU A 143 4.48 -17.98 -4.88
N ASP A 144 4.42 -16.65 -4.67
CA ASP A 144 4.44 -15.62 -5.71
C ASP A 144 3.37 -15.79 -6.80
N ARG A 145 2.20 -16.35 -6.44
CA ARG A 145 1.03 -16.45 -7.32
C ARG A 145 0.08 -15.30 -7.04
N PRO A 146 -0.55 -14.73 -8.08
CA PRO A 146 -1.59 -13.74 -7.88
C PRO A 146 -2.73 -14.28 -6.99
N THR A 147 -3.24 -13.44 -6.09
CA THR A 147 -4.31 -13.80 -5.17
C THR A 147 -5.29 -12.66 -4.96
N GLU A 148 -6.52 -13.00 -4.59
CA GLU A 148 -7.53 -12.04 -4.16
C GLU A 148 -7.57 -11.85 -2.64
N ASN A 149 -6.83 -12.65 -1.89
CA ASN A 149 -6.85 -12.63 -0.43
C ASN A 149 -5.99 -11.48 0.11
N ILE A 150 -6.57 -10.68 1.02
CA ILE A 150 -5.87 -9.61 1.75
C ILE A 150 -6.19 -9.75 3.22
N HIS A 151 -5.15 -9.77 4.06
CA HIS A 151 -5.36 -9.67 5.51
C HIS A 151 -5.83 -8.25 5.86
N ALA A 152 -7.07 -8.16 6.34
CA ALA A 152 -7.74 -6.88 6.57
C ALA A 152 -7.45 -6.26 7.95
N TYR A 153 -6.43 -6.78 8.67
CA TYR A 153 -5.99 -6.41 10.02
C TYR A 153 -7.07 -6.69 11.07
N ASN A 154 -8.18 -5.97 11.04
CA ASN A 154 -9.38 -6.23 11.84
C ASN A 154 -10.62 -5.67 11.13
N ARG A 155 -11.81 -5.90 11.71
CA ARG A 155 -13.09 -5.49 11.10
C ARG A 155 -13.23 -3.97 10.94
N PHE A 156 -12.59 -3.17 11.79
CA PHE A 156 -12.65 -1.71 11.69
C PHE A 156 -11.86 -1.23 10.47
N TRP A 157 -10.58 -1.58 10.37
CA TRP A 157 -9.71 -1.19 9.25
C TRP A 157 -10.12 -1.86 7.94
N GLY A 158 -10.63 -3.09 8.01
CA GLY A 158 -11.12 -3.83 6.85
C GLY A 158 -12.27 -3.13 6.10
N ARG A 159 -12.91 -2.11 6.68
CA ARG A 159 -13.90 -1.26 5.97
C ARG A 159 -13.26 -0.43 4.85
N LEU A 160 -11.98 -0.14 4.94
CA LEU A 160 -11.21 0.60 3.95
C LEU A 160 -10.79 -0.27 2.75
N LEU A 161 -10.73 -1.60 2.94
CA LEU A 161 -10.52 -2.56 1.86
C LEU A 161 -11.87 -2.84 1.17
N LYS A 162 -12.00 -2.49 -0.11
CA LYS A 162 -13.24 -2.63 -0.89
C LYS A 162 -13.18 -3.73 -1.94
N SER A 163 -11.96 -4.11 -2.33
CA SER A 163 -11.72 -5.15 -3.34
C SER A 163 -10.94 -6.31 -2.75
N GLY A 164 -11.16 -7.52 -3.26
CA GLY A 164 -10.53 -8.74 -2.78
C GLY A 164 -11.25 -9.39 -1.59
N ASN A 165 -10.75 -10.56 -1.20
CA ASN A 165 -11.27 -11.37 -0.08
C ASN A 165 -10.59 -10.95 1.22
N LYS A 166 -11.36 -10.54 2.21
CA LYS A 166 -10.84 -10.12 3.53
C LYS A 166 -10.54 -11.33 4.40
N ILE A 167 -9.28 -11.49 4.77
CA ILE A 167 -8.82 -12.49 5.74
C ILE A 167 -8.59 -11.78 7.09
N TYR A 168 -8.92 -12.44 8.21
CA TYR A 168 -8.79 -11.89 9.57
C TYR A 168 -8.01 -12.84 10.48
#